data_08ebdcf63fae2c1cb6b1590ffdbbe8b3
#
_entry.id   08ebdcf63fae2c1cb6b1590ffdbbe8b3
#
_cell.length_a   1.000
_cell.length_b   1.000
_cell.length_c   1.000
_cell.angle_alpha   90.00
_cell.angle_beta   90.00
_cell.angle_gamma   90.00
#
_symmetry.space_group_name_H-M   'P 1'
#
loop_
_entity.id
_entity.type
_entity.pdbx_description
1 polymer ?
#
loop_
_entity_poly.entity_id
_entity_poly.type
_entity_poly.pdbx_seq_one_letter_code
_entity_poly.pdbx_strand_id
1 'polypeptide(L)'
;VITGLSGSGKSSLAFDTIFAEGQRRYIETFSAYARNFLGSMERPDVDKITGLSPVISIEQKTTNKNPRSTVGTTTEIYDYLRLLYARAGTAYSYHSGEEMVKYTEEQVIDMILSDYKDHRIYLLAPLVRQRKGHYRELFESMRRKGYLYVRVDGKFIELESGMKVDRYKNHNIEVLIDKLAVREDDEERIRKSITTAMKQGDGMV
;
A
#
# COMPACT_ATOMS: atom_id res chain seq x y z
N VAL A 1 43.20 14.40 11.46
CA VAL A 1 43.00 12.93 11.64
C VAL A 1 42.18 12.70 12.90
N ILE A 2 41.10 11.96 12.81
CA ILE A 2 40.26 11.61 13.96
C ILE A 2 40.58 10.16 14.36
N THR A 3 41.04 9.96 15.59
CA THR A 3 41.42 8.64 16.12
C THR A 3 40.61 8.29 17.35
N GLY A 4 40.49 7.02 17.66
CA GLY A 4 39.75 6.51 18.82
C GLY A 4 39.31 5.05 18.66
N LEU A 5 38.72 4.49 19.69
CA LEU A 5 38.21 3.11 19.70
C LEU A 5 37.06 2.92 18.70
N SER A 6 36.84 1.68 18.24
CA SER A 6 35.68 1.36 17.43
C SER A 6 34.37 1.66 18.21
N GLY A 7 33.38 2.27 17.56
CA GLY A 7 32.14 2.68 18.22
C GLY A 7 32.21 3.99 19.01
N SER A 8 33.34 4.71 19.05
CA SER A 8 33.48 5.98 19.80
C SER A 8 32.86 7.22 19.13
N GLY A 9 32.06 7.06 18.08
CA GLY A 9 31.39 8.16 17.40
C GLY A 9 32.27 8.95 16.40
N LYS A 10 33.44 8.45 16.03
CA LYS A 10 34.34 9.15 15.07
C LYS A 10 33.67 9.46 13.73
N SER A 11 32.95 8.49 13.17
CA SER A 11 32.26 8.66 11.90
C SER A 11 31.11 9.64 12.04
N SER A 12 30.34 9.59 13.11
CA SER A 12 29.24 10.54 13.38
C SER A 12 29.77 11.96 13.55
N LEU A 13 30.89 12.14 14.28
CA LEU A 13 31.53 13.45 14.38
C LEU A 13 32.00 13.97 13.01
N ALA A 14 32.62 13.10 12.20
CA ALA A 14 33.13 13.48 10.88
C ALA A 14 32.01 13.79 9.87
N PHE A 15 31.02 12.92 9.75
CA PHE A 15 29.98 13.01 8.71
C PHE A 15 28.74 13.74 9.18
N ASP A 16 28.18 13.36 10.32
CA ASP A 16 26.90 13.91 10.78
C ASP A 16 27.04 15.29 11.41
N THR A 17 28.28 15.68 11.80
CA THR A 17 28.55 16.98 12.45
C THR A 17 29.39 17.89 11.56
N ILE A 18 30.66 17.55 11.33
CA ILE A 18 31.63 18.46 10.66
C ILE A 18 31.26 18.61 9.18
N PHE A 19 31.06 17.50 8.48
CA PHE A 19 30.71 17.54 7.07
C PHE A 19 29.32 18.14 6.87
N ALA A 20 28.32 17.74 7.65
CA ALA A 20 26.95 18.26 7.55
C ALA A 20 26.90 19.78 7.74
N GLU A 21 27.62 20.34 8.75
CA GLU A 21 27.69 21.79 8.97
C GLU A 21 28.43 22.51 7.86
N GLY A 22 29.54 21.95 7.39
CA GLY A 22 30.30 22.54 6.28
C GLY A 22 29.50 22.57 4.98
N GLN A 23 28.78 21.52 4.67
CA GLN A 23 27.90 21.44 3.50
C GLN A 23 26.70 22.39 3.64
N ARG A 24 26.06 22.47 4.82
CA ARG A 24 25.00 23.42 5.10
C ARG A 24 25.41 24.85 4.84
N ARG A 25 26.57 25.28 5.36
CA ARG A 25 27.12 26.63 5.12
C ARG A 25 27.45 26.90 3.66
N TYR A 26 27.95 25.90 2.95
CA TYR A 26 28.22 26.03 1.53
C TYR A 26 26.91 26.23 0.74
N ILE A 27 25.84 25.47 1.04
CA ILE A 27 24.53 25.63 0.41
C ILE A 27 23.90 26.99 0.74
N GLU A 28 24.15 27.56 1.93
CA GLU A 28 23.67 28.90 2.29
C GLU A 28 24.24 30.00 1.39
N THR A 29 25.37 29.77 0.75
CA THR A 29 25.96 30.74 -0.21
C THR A 29 25.21 30.76 -1.56
N PHE A 30 24.36 29.80 -1.84
CA PHE A 30 23.61 29.69 -3.10
C PHE A 30 22.40 30.63 -3.15
N SER A 31 21.93 30.90 -4.37
CA SER A 31 20.69 31.66 -4.57
C SER A 31 19.50 30.98 -3.92
N ALA A 32 18.44 31.74 -3.60
CA ALA A 32 17.22 31.19 -3.00
C ALA A 32 16.60 30.08 -3.86
N TYR A 33 16.67 30.23 -5.20
CA TYR A 33 16.18 29.22 -6.14
C TYR A 33 16.96 27.90 -6.01
N ALA A 34 18.27 27.97 -6.02
CA ALA A 34 19.12 26.78 -5.89
C ALA A 34 18.94 26.08 -4.54
N ARG A 35 18.77 26.84 -3.45
CA ARG A 35 18.50 26.28 -2.11
C ARG A 35 17.17 25.55 -2.05
N ASN A 36 16.12 26.07 -2.67
CA ASN A 36 14.83 25.39 -2.73
C ASN A 36 14.90 24.07 -3.50
N PHE A 37 15.74 23.98 -4.51
CA PHE A 37 15.93 22.76 -5.30
C PHE A 37 16.79 21.71 -4.58
N LEU A 38 17.83 22.13 -3.86
CA LEU A 38 18.74 21.23 -3.13
C LEU A 38 18.17 20.75 -1.79
N GLY A 39 17.13 21.40 -1.30
CA GLY A 39 16.52 21.14 0.00
C GLY A 39 17.23 21.87 1.15
N SER A 40 16.52 22.00 2.28
CA SER A 40 17.10 22.55 3.50
C SER A 40 17.85 21.45 4.25
N MET A 41 19.08 21.73 4.67
CA MET A 41 19.82 20.86 5.58
C MET A 41 19.57 21.28 7.03
N GLU A 42 19.29 20.33 7.88
CA GLU A 42 19.15 20.57 9.32
C GLU A 42 20.54 20.95 9.91
N ARG A 43 20.53 21.86 10.85
CA ARG A 43 21.73 22.23 11.58
C ARG A 43 22.08 21.12 12.57
N PRO A 44 23.35 20.64 12.59
CA PRO A 44 23.79 19.72 13.64
C PRO A 44 23.61 20.34 15.05
N ASP A 45 23.28 19.50 16.01
CA ASP A 45 23.14 19.89 17.41
C ASP A 45 24.52 20.12 18.05
N VAL A 46 25.04 21.33 17.85
CA VAL A 46 26.35 21.77 18.38
C VAL A 46 26.28 23.23 18.81
N ASP A 47 26.98 23.56 19.86
CA ASP A 47 27.06 24.94 20.37
C ASP A 47 27.68 25.87 19.34
N LYS A 48 28.86 25.53 18.83
CA LYS A 48 29.60 26.36 17.89
C LYS A 48 30.65 25.57 17.11
N ILE A 49 30.70 25.79 15.79
CA ILE A 49 31.80 25.35 14.93
C ILE A 49 32.36 26.56 14.19
N THR A 50 33.67 26.76 14.26
CA THR A 50 34.38 27.85 13.57
C THR A 50 35.52 27.28 12.75
N GLY A 51 35.99 28.04 11.72
CA GLY A 51 37.14 27.66 10.91
C GLY A 51 36.90 26.54 9.90
N LEU A 52 35.65 26.22 9.58
CA LEU A 52 35.35 25.26 8.51
C LEU A 52 35.56 25.88 7.14
N SER A 53 36.45 25.29 6.37
CA SER A 53 36.56 25.48 4.92
C SER A 53 35.51 24.68 4.18
N PRO A 54 35.28 24.92 2.87
CA PRO A 54 34.43 24.03 2.07
C PRO A 54 34.86 22.57 2.22
N VAL A 55 33.90 21.68 2.54
CA VAL A 55 34.20 20.29 2.88
C VAL A 55 33.77 19.38 1.74
N ILE A 56 34.58 18.36 1.48
CA ILE A 56 34.28 17.26 0.59
C ILE A 56 34.35 15.97 1.41
N SER A 57 33.33 15.13 1.29
CA SER A 57 33.31 13.79 1.90
C SER A 57 33.40 12.74 0.83
N ILE A 58 34.26 11.75 1.05
CA ILE A 58 34.32 10.53 0.26
C ILE A 58 33.97 9.38 1.18
N GLU A 59 32.77 8.84 1.01
CA GLU A 59 32.27 7.76 1.83
C GLU A 59 32.28 6.44 1.08
N GLN A 60 32.53 5.36 1.80
CA GLN A 60 32.18 4.04 1.29
C GLN A 60 30.66 3.92 1.27
N LYS A 61 30.06 3.89 0.08
CA LYS A 61 28.61 3.86 -0.09
C LYS A 61 28.06 2.52 0.41
N THR A 62 27.50 2.51 1.61
CA THR A 62 26.90 1.33 2.22
C THR A 62 25.43 1.12 1.81
N THR A 63 24.73 2.20 1.44
CA THR A 63 23.32 2.15 1.02
C THR A 63 23.10 2.99 -0.22
N ASN A 64 22.38 2.41 -1.20
CA ASN A 64 21.99 3.13 -2.39
C ASN A 64 20.55 3.61 -2.23
N LYS A 65 20.32 4.93 -2.25
CA LYS A 65 18.97 5.53 -2.17
C LYS A 65 18.17 5.36 -3.48
N ASN A 66 18.81 4.93 -4.56
CA ASN A 66 18.12 4.69 -5.82
C ASN A 66 17.47 3.30 -5.79
N PRO A 67 16.12 3.17 -5.83
CA PRO A 67 15.43 1.89 -5.77
C PRO A 67 15.75 0.96 -6.97
N ARG A 68 16.32 1.51 -8.06
CA ARG A 68 16.74 0.74 -9.25
C ARG A 68 18.22 0.42 -9.31
N SER A 69 18.94 0.48 -8.22
CA SER A 69 20.40 0.29 -8.19
C SER A 69 20.86 -1.08 -7.70
N THR A 70 19.94 -2.00 -7.45
CA THR A 70 20.30 -3.41 -7.17
C THR A 70 20.68 -4.12 -8.47
N VAL A 71 21.51 -5.16 -8.37
CA VAL A 71 21.88 -5.99 -9.55
C VAL A 71 20.62 -6.49 -10.27
N GLY A 72 19.64 -7.00 -9.52
CA GLY A 72 18.41 -7.51 -10.08
C GLY A 72 17.61 -6.50 -10.91
N THR A 73 17.59 -5.22 -10.50
CA THR A 73 16.85 -4.16 -11.21
C THR A 73 17.65 -3.53 -12.34
N THR A 74 18.97 -3.45 -12.22
CA THR A 74 19.85 -2.89 -13.26
C THR A 74 20.01 -3.84 -14.43
N THR A 75 19.99 -5.15 -14.18
CA THR A 75 20.11 -6.21 -15.18
C THR A 75 18.77 -6.70 -15.72
N GLU A 76 17.66 -6.11 -15.28
CA GLU A 76 16.28 -6.51 -15.60
C GLU A 76 15.91 -7.94 -15.13
N ILE A 77 16.81 -8.65 -14.45
CA ILE A 77 16.56 -10.01 -13.91
C ILE A 77 15.31 -10.02 -13.03
N TYR A 78 15.10 -8.96 -12.26
CA TYR A 78 13.93 -8.85 -11.39
C TYR A 78 12.61 -8.84 -12.17
N ASP A 79 12.55 -8.19 -13.32
CA ASP A 79 11.36 -8.15 -14.17
C ASP A 79 11.08 -9.52 -14.80
N TYR A 80 12.12 -10.24 -15.24
CA TYR A 80 11.97 -11.62 -15.70
C TYR A 80 11.54 -12.57 -14.58
N LEU A 81 12.07 -12.44 -13.38
CA LEU A 81 11.64 -13.23 -12.24
C LEU A 81 10.17 -12.96 -11.88
N ARG A 82 9.75 -11.72 -11.88
CA ARG A 82 8.33 -11.37 -11.65
C ARG A 82 7.42 -12.03 -12.69
N LEU A 83 7.81 -12.00 -13.96
CA LEU A 83 7.06 -12.65 -15.04
C LEU A 83 7.02 -14.17 -14.84
N LEU A 84 8.16 -14.78 -14.53
CA LEU A 84 8.28 -16.22 -14.28
C LEU A 84 7.35 -16.66 -13.14
N TYR A 85 7.45 -16.00 -11.99
CA TYR A 85 6.59 -16.32 -10.84
C TYR A 85 5.10 -16.05 -11.11
N ALA A 86 4.78 -15.00 -11.85
CA ALA A 86 3.40 -14.71 -12.24
C ALA A 86 2.78 -15.75 -13.18
N ARG A 87 3.62 -16.46 -13.99
CA ARG A 87 3.16 -17.43 -14.98
C ARG A 87 3.26 -18.88 -14.52
N ALA A 88 4.30 -19.21 -13.77
CA ALA A 88 4.64 -20.58 -13.39
C ALA A 88 4.74 -20.80 -11.86
N GLY A 89 4.65 -19.73 -11.06
CA GLY A 89 4.73 -19.83 -9.62
C GLY A 89 3.40 -20.25 -8.99
N THR A 90 3.47 -21.03 -7.93
CA THR A 90 2.33 -21.31 -7.05
C THR A 90 2.34 -20.29 -5.92
N ALA A 91 1.24 -19.57 -5.73
CA ALA A 91 1.10 -18.60 -4.67
C ALA A 91 0.62 -19.25 -3.38
N TYR A 92 1.24 -18.90 -2.26
CA TYR A 92 0.82 -19.37 -0.94
C TYR A 92 0.45 -18.19 -0.05
N SER A 93 -0.56 -18.38 0.80
CA SER A 93 -0.96 -17.39 1.79
C SER A 93 0.16 -17.20 2.82
N TYR A 94 0.60 -15.95 3.01
CA TYR A 94 1.61 -15.63 4.02
C TYR A 94 1.16 -15.94 5.45
N HIS A 95 -0.15 -15.88 5.72
CA HIS A 95 -0.71 -16.09 7.05
C HIS A 95 -1.01 -17.55 7.37
N SER A 96 -1.61 -18.29 6.42
CA SER A 96 -2.02 -19.68 6.62
C SER A 96 -1.05 -20.71 6.04
N GLY A 97 -0.18 -20.31 5.10
CA GLY A 97 0.68 -21.22 4.35
C GLY A 97 -0.05 -22.08 3.32
N GLU A 98 -1.34 -21.88 3.16
CA GLU A 98 -2.18 -22.60 2.18
C GLU A 98 -1.98 -22.08 0.77
N GLU A 99 -2.15 -22.96 -0.21
CA GLU A 99 -2.10 -22.58 -1.61
C GLU A 99 -3.26 -21.65 -1.97
N MET A 100 -2.93 -20.54 -2.63
CA MET A 100 -3.92 -19.57 -3.12
C MET A 100 -4.45 -20.03 -4.47
N VAL A 101 -5.70 -20.41 -4.52
CA VAL A 101 -6.40 -20.82 -5.74
C VAL A 101 -7.23 -19.67 -6.28
N LYS A 102 -7.18 -19.44 -7.59
CA LYS A 102 -8.08 -18.53 -8.27
C LYS A 102 -9.31 -19.34 -8.73
N TYR A 103 -10.42 -19.13 -8.07
CA TYR A 103 -11.69 -19.74 -8.48
C TYR A 103 -12.27 -19.06 -9.72
N THR A 104 -12.86 -19.88 -10.61
CA THR A 104 -13.72 -19.37 -11.68
C THR A 104 -15.09 -19.00 -11.10
N GLU A 105 -15.86 -18.19 -11.82
CA GLU A 105 -17.21 -17.82 -11.41
C GLU A 105 -18.09 -19.05 -11.16
N GLU A 106 -17.99 -20.07 -12.02
CA GLU A 106 -18.74 -21.34 -11.88
C GLU A 106 -18.32 -22.10 -10.62
N GLN A 107 -17.04 -22.22 -10.34
CA GLN A 107 -16.54 -22.87 -9.12
C GLN A 107 -17.03 -22.16 -7.84
N VAL A 108 -17.13 -20.82 -7.86
CA VAL A 108 -17.69 -20.07 -6.73
C VAL A 108 -19.20 -20.37 -6.57
N ILE A 109 -19.95 -20.47 -7.67
CA ILE A 109 -21.36 -20.82 -7.64
C ILE A 109 -21.56 -22.23 -7.08
N ASP A 110 -20.82 -23.21 -7.60
CA ASP A 110 -20.87 -24.60 -7.13
C ASP A 110 -20.54 -24.71 -5.64
N MET A 111 -19.50 -24.01 -5.20
CA MET A 111 -19.13 -23.96 -3.78
C MET A 111 -20.25 -23.35 -2.92
N ILE A 112 -20.90 -22.29 -3.36
CA ILE A 112 -22.01 -21.68 -2.62
C ILE A 112 -23.19 -22.64 -2.52
N LEU A 113 -23.53 -23.31 -3.61
CA LEU A 113 -24.64 -24.25 -3.65
C LEU A 113 -24.36 -25.51 -2.82
N SER A 114 -23.12 -26.00 -2.78
CA SER A 114 -22.75 -27.18 -2.01
C SER A 114 -22.57 -26.89 -0.52
N ASP A 115 -21.72 -25.90 -0.20
CA ASP A 115 -21.21 -25.72 1.16
C ASP A 115 -22.14 -24.85 2.02
N TYR A 116 -22.97 -24.01 1.38
CA TYR A 116 -23.86 -23.06 2.08
C TYR A 116 -25.34 -23.35 1.85
N LYS A 117 -25.70 -24.58 1.39
CA LYS A 117 -27.08 -25.00 1.24
C LYS A 117 -27.88 -24.74 2.53
N ASP A 118 -29.06 -24.15 2.39
CA ASP A 118 -29.99 -23.76 3.47
C ASP A 118 -29.46 -22.67 4.43
N HIS A 119 -28.27 -22.11 4.17
CA HIS A 119 -27.75 -20.99 4.93
C HIS A 119 -28.18 -19.63 4.35
N ARG A 120 -28.24 -18.63 5.21
CA ARG A 120 -28.38 -17.23 4.77
C ARG A 120 -27.00 -16.64 4.53
N ILE A 121 -26.78 -16.16 3.33
CA ILE A 121 -25.52 -15.53 2.93
C ILE A 121 -25.71 -14.08 2.54
N TYR A 122 -24.63 -13.31 2.66
CA TYR A 122 -24.49 -11.96 2.15
C TYR A 122 -23.41 -11.98 1.09
N LEU A 123 -23.76 -11.63 -0.15
CA LEU A 123 -22.79 -11.42 -1.22
C LEU A 123 -22.29 -10.00 -1.20
N LEU A 124 -20.98 -9.86 -1.05
CA LEU A 124 -20.30 -8.57 -0.88
C LEU A 124 -19.25 -8.41 -1.98
N ALA A 125 -19.15 -7.21 -2.53
CA ALA A 125 -18.07 -6.86 -3.45
C ALA A 125 -17.09 -5.89 -2.78
N PRO A 126 -15.80 -6.23 -2.65
CA PRO A 126 -14.81 -5.35 -2.04
C PRO A 126 -14.49 -4.17 -2.98
N LEU A 127 -14.68 -2.95 -2.46
CA LEU A 127 -14.40 -1.70 -3.19
C LEU A 127 -13.12 -1.04 -2.71
N VAL A 128 -12.81 -1.16 -1.42
CA VAL A 128 -11.62 -0.58 -0.80
C VAL A 128 -11.01 -1.58 0.16
N ARG A 129 -9.70 -1.79 0.08
CA ARG A 129 -8.95 -2.71 0.93
C ARG A 129 -7.77 -1.97 1.57
N GLN A 130 -7.81 -1.81 2.89
CA GLN A 130 -6.73 -1.25 3.72
C GLN A 130 -6.18 0.09 3.20
N ARG A 131 -7.07 1.01 2.77
CA ARG A 131 -6.65 2.31 2.25
C ARG A 131 -7.26 3.46 3.02
N LYS A 132 -6.51 4.54 3.18
CA LYS A 132 -6.96 5.80 3.79
C LYS A 132 -7.81 6.58 2.79
N GLY A 133 -8.81 7.30 3.29
CA GLY A 133 -9.66 8.18 2.49
C GLY A 133 -11.01 8.41 3.14
N HIS A 134 -11.70 9.47 2.78
CA HIS A 134 -13.05 9.77 3.29
C HIS A 134 -14.17 9.10 2.49
N TYR A 135 -13.90 8.63 1.29
CA TYR A 135 -14.74 7.85 0.39
C TYR A 135 -16.15 8.39 0.10
N ARG A 136 -16.40 9.68 0.29
CA ARG A 136 -17.71 10.31 0.07
C ARG A 136 -18.23 10.09 -1.36
N GLU A 137 -17.36 10.29 -2.37
CA GLU A 137 -17.74 10.12 -3.78
C GLU A 137 -18.05 8.66 -4.11
N LEU A 138 -17.33 7.72 -3.50
CA LEU A 138 -17.57 6.29 -3.64
C LEU A 138 -18.97 5.93 -3.11
N PHE A 139 -19.31 6.36 -1.89
CA PHE A 139 -20.63 6.11 -1.30
C PHE A 139 -21.76 6.72 -2.12
N GLU A 140 -21.59 7.95 -2.59
CA GLU A 140 -22.56 8.60 -3.48
C GLU A 140 -22.71 7.87 -4.82
N SER A 141 -21.61 7.36 -5.39
CA SER A 141 -21.62 6.54 -6.60
C SER A 141 -22.40 5.25 -6.39
N MET A 142 -22.17 4.53 -5.29
CA MET A 142 -22.87 3.30 -4.98
C MET A 142 -24.37 3.56 -4.77
N ARG A 143 -24.71 4.61 -4.04
CA ARG A 143 -26.10 5.03 -3.84
C ARG A 143 -26.81 5.34 -5.17
N ARG A 144 -26.16 6.05 -6.08
CA ARG A 144 -26.70 6.33 -7.44
C ARG A 144 -26.89 5.08 -8.28
N LYS A 145 -26.07 4.04 -8.07
CA LYS A 145 -26.23 2.71 -8.70
C LYS A 145 -27.36 1.88 -8.07
N GLY A 146 -28.01 2.37 -7.00
CA GLY A 146 -29.14 1.69 -6.35
C GLY A 146 -28.78 0.75 -5.22
N TYR A 147 -27.52 0.71 -4.78
CA TYR A 147 -27.14 -0.08 -3.61
C TYR A 147 -27.60 0.62 -2.33
N LEU A 148 -28.08 -0.19 -1.37
CA LEU A 148 -28.66 0.32 -0.12
C LEU A 148 -27.68 0.21 1.05
N TYR A 149 -26.81 -0.81 1.06
CA TYR A 149 -25.96 -1.12 2.19
C TYR A 149 -24.50 -1.32 1.76
N VAL A 150 -23.61 -0.92 2.64
CA VAL A 150 -22.17 -1.22 2.57
C VAL A 150 -21.73 -1.84 3.90
N ARG A 151 -20.68 -2.65 3.86
CA ARG A 151 -19.96 -3.08 5.05
C ARG A 151 -18.66 -2.27 5.15
N VAL A 152 -18.55 -1.47 6.21
CA VAL A 152 -17.36 -0.65 6.49
C VAL A 152 -16.71 -1.21 7.74
N ASP A 153 -15.45 -1.64 7.62
CA ASP A 153 -14.65 -2.19 8.72
C ASP A 153 -15.41 -3.28 9.52
N GLY A 154 -16.11 -4.15 8.78
CA GLY A 154 -16.90 -5.25 9.33
C GLY A 154 -18.32 -4.90 9.77
N LYS A 155 -18.74 -3.63 9.72
CA LYS A 155 -20.09 -3.19 10.15
C LYS A 155 -20.95 -2.84 8.94
N PHE A 156 -22.17 -3.39 8.89
CA PHE A 156 -23.16 -3.00 7.89
C PHE A 156 -23.73 -1.61 8.21
N ILE A 157 -23.74 -0.73 7.24
CA ILE A 157 -24.22 0.64 7.32
C ILE A 157 -25.08 0.91 6.09
N GLU A 158 -26.21 1.59 6.28
CA GLU A 158 -27.07 2.07 5.19
C GLU A 158 -26.40 3.24 4.48
N LEU A 159 -26.49 3.26 3.14
CA LEU A 159 -25.92 4.34 2.32
C LEU A 159 -26.80 5.58 2.38
N GLU A 160 -26.33 6.59 3.11
CA GLU A 160 -26.95 7.89 3.21
C GLU A 160 -26.25 8.97 2.37
N SER A 161 -26.98 10.04 2.07
CA SER A 161 -26.42 11.19 1.35
C SER A 161 -25.34 11.89 2.21
N GLY A 162 -24.19 12.16 1.60
CA GLY A 162 -23.09 12.84 2.29
C GLY A 162 -22.27 11.95 3.23
N MET A 163 -22.54 10.65 3.26
CA MET A 163 -21.79 9.67 4.06
C MET A 163 -20.28 9.78 3.80
N LYS A 164 -19.50 9.71 4.86
CA LYS A 164 -18.02 9.72 4.83
C LYS A 164 -17.46 8.95 6.01
N VAL A 165 -16.21 8.49 5.87
CA VAL A 165 -15.44 7.86 6.94
C VAL A 165 -14.20 8.68 7.29
N ASP A 166 -13.47 8.30 8.33
CA ASP A 166 -12.28 9.02 8.79
C ASP A 166 -11.15 8.91 7.76
N ARG A 167 -10.77 10.03 7.14
CA ARG A 167 -9.76 10.08 6.08
C ARG A 167 -8.36 9.61 6.50
N TYR A 168 -8.06 9.58 7.79
CA TYR A 168 -6.72 9.26 8.30
C TYR A 168 -6.56 7.79 8.68
N LYS A 169 -7.65 7.03 8.76
CA LYS A 169 -7.65 5.59 9.05
C LYS A 169 -7.70 4.76 7.78
N ASN A 170 -7.13 3.56 7.86
CA ASN A 170 -7.30 2.57 6.81
C ASN A 170 -8.69 1.95 6.93
N HIS A 171 -9.39 1.84 5.81
CA HIS A 171 -10.73 1.26 5.76
C HIS A 171 -10.79 0.08 4.81
N ASN A 172 -11.67 -0.88 5.15
CA ASN A 172 -12.17 -1.91 4.26
C ASN A 172 -13.63 -1.57 3.97
N ILE A 173 -13.98 -1.39 2.70
CA ILE A 173 -15.34 -1.05 2.28
C ILE A 173 -15.79 -2.06 1.24
N GLU A 174 -16.92 -2.68 1.50
CA GLU A 174 -17.55 -3.67 0.63
C GLU A 174 -19.01 -3.28 0.41
N VAL A 175 -19.49 -3.37 -0.83
CA VAL A 175 -20.89 -3.11 -1.12
C VAL A 175 -21.69 -4.41 -1.02
N LEU A 176 -22.86 -4.35 -0.40
CA LEU A 176 -23.79 -5.47 -0.36
C LEU A 176 -24.51 -5.58 -1.70
N ILE A 177 -24.25 -6.69 -2.39
CA ILE A 177 -24.86 -7.00 -3.69
C ILE A 177 -26.20 -7.71 -3.49
N ASP A 178 -26.21 -8.76 -2.67
CA ASP A 178 -27.43 -9.52 -2.39
C ASP A 178 -27.41 -10.13 -0.99
N LYS A 179 -28.61 -10.41 -0.49
CA LYS A 179 -28.86 -11.15 0.76
C LYS A 179 -29.90 -12.22 0.44
N LEU A 180 -29.47 -13.47 0.48
CA LEU A 180 -30.34 -14.59 0.12
C LEU A 180 -30.15 -15.81 1.03
N ALA A 181 -31.13 -16.67 1.06
CA ALA A 181 -30.99 -18.03 1.58
C ALA A 181 -30.65 -18.92 0.39
N VAL A 182 -29.60 -19.74 0.52
CA VAL A 182 -29.16 -20.62 -0.57
C VAL A 182 -30.11 -21.81 -0.68
N ARG A 183 -30.86 -21.88 -1.80
CA ARG A 183 -31.76 -22.99 -2.15
C ARG A 183 -31.45 -23.45 -3.57
N GLU A 184 -31.80 -24.68 -3.90
CA GLU A 184 -31.59 -25.23 -5.25
C GLU A 184 -32.28 -24.39 -6.34
N ASP A 185 -33.46 -23.84 -6.04
CA ASP A 185 -34.21 -23.00 -6.98
C ASP A 185 -33.63 -21.60 -7.18
N ASP A 186 -32.64 -21.18 -6.36
CA ASP A 186 -32.06 -19.85 -6.39
C ASP A 186 -30.78 -19.77 -7.25
N GLU A 187 -30.35 -20.82 -7.94
CA GLU A 187 -29.10 -20.87 -8.72
C GLU A 187 -28.98 -19.70 -9.70
N GLU A 188 -30.02 -19.41 -10.48
CA GLU A 188 -29.95 -18.31 -11.45
C GLU A 188 -29.79 -16.92 -10.78
N ARG A 189 -30.41 -16.74 -9.62
CA ARG A 189 -30.25 -15.52 -8.81
C ARG A 189 -28.85 -15.43 -8.25
N ILE A 190 -28.31 -16.52 -7.71
CA ILE A 190 -26.95 -16.61 -7.20
C ILE A 190 -25.95 -16.27 -8.31
N ARG A 191 -26.10 -16.84 -9.49
CA ARG A 191 -25.27 -16.59 -10.66
C ARG A 191 -25.25 -15.10 -11.02
N LYS A 192 -26.41 -14.45 -11.15
CA LYS A 192 -26.52 -13.02 -11.45
C LYS A 192 -25.89 -12.15 -10.37
N SER A 193 -26.06 -12.52 -9.12
CA SER A 193 -25.50 -11.76 -7.98
C SER A 193 -23.98 -11.90 -7.90
N ILE A 194 -23.41 -13.09 -8.18
CA ILE A 194 -21.98 -13.32 -8.25
C ILE A 194 -21.34 -12.55 -9.41
N THR A 195 -21.91 -12.64 -10.61
CA THR A 195 -21.44 -11.86 -11.77
C THR A 195 -21.42 -10.35 -11.45
N THR A 196 -22.46 -9.87 -10.78
CA THR A 196 -22.55 -8.46 -10.36
C THR A 196 -21.49 -8.13 -9.30
N ALA A 197 -21.30 -9.02 -8.31
CA ALA A 197 -20.29 -8.84 -7.26
C ALA A 197 -18.88 -8.79 -7.84
N MET A 198 -18.52 -9.76 -8.67
CA MET A 198 -17.21 -9.80 -9.34
C MET A 198 -16.96 -8.57 -10.22
N LYS A 199 -17.99 -8.08 -10.94
CA LYS A 199 -17.88 -6.87 -11.74
C LYS A 199 -17.64 -5.62 -10.87
N GLN A 200 -18.26 -5.50 -9.71
CA GLN A 200 -18.06 -4.37 -8.80
C GLN A 200 -16.76 -4.49 -7.99
N GLY A 201 -16.35 -5.70 -7.65
CA GLY A 201 -15.18 -6.02 -6.83
C GLY A 201 -13.90 -6.31 -7.62
N ASP A 202 -13.86 -5.98 -8.93
CA ASP A 202 -12.70 -6.22 -9.79
C ASP A 202 -12.23 -7.70 -9.76
N GLY A 203 -13.18 -8.61 -9.96
CA GLY A 203 -12.96 -10.05 -9.94
C GLY A 203 -12.92 -10.69 -8.55
N MET A 204 -13.38 -9.98 -7.52
CA MET A 204 -13.43 -10.47 -6.12
C MET A 204 -14.85 -10.43 -5.57
N VAL A 205 -15.15 -11.41 -4.78
CA VAL A 205 -16.42 -11.55 -4.03
C VAL A 205 -16.14 -12.10 -2.63
#